data_bc543e0043582013ba065c129c1c9308
#
_entry.id   bc543e0043582013ba065c129c1c9308
#
_cell.length_a   1.000
_cell.length_b   1.000
_cell.length_c   1.000
_cell.angle_alpha   90.00
_cell.angle_beta   90.00
_cell.angle_gamma   90.00
#
_symmetry.space_group_name_H-M   'P 1'
#
loop_
_entity.id
_entity.type
_entity.pdbx_description
1 polymer ?
#
loop_
_entity_poly.entity_id
_entity_poly.type
_entity_poly.pdbx_seq_one_letter_code
_entity_poly.pdbx_strand_id
1 'polypeptide(L)'
;MKSDLQISQETELEPIIEVASKLDLKEDDLELYGKYKAKINFSGINRSKDNAEGHLILVTSINPTPAGEGKSTITVGLGDALNKINKKSVIALREPSLGPVMGIKGGAAGGGYAQVLPMEDINLHFTGDMHAITTANNALSALLDNHIHQGNELNIDARRVIWKRVVDLNDRELRKVIVGLGGPIQGVPREDGFDITVASEIMAILCLAADLEDLKARLARIVVGYTFDRQPVTAGDLKAEGALALLLKDAIKPNLVQTIYGTPAFVHGGPFANIAHGCNSILATKTALRLADYVVTEAGFGADLGGEKFLDIKVPNLKKTPDVVVIVATIRALKMHGGMKKDELKNENLDALKIGFANLKRHIRNMEQYQLPVIVAINEFVTDTDSELTLLEHLCEDQGILAKRASVWANGAEGGVDLAEAVVRLIDRKEADYKPLYRLEETIQEKTETIVKKIYGGNGVVFSKKAQKQIEEFTKNGWDNLPICMAKTQYSFSDDPSLLGAPEDFTITIREIIPKLGAGFLVALTGDVMTMPGLPKKPAALNMDVTNDGEVLGLF
;
A
#
# COMPACT_ATOMS: atom_id res chain seq x y z
N MET A 1 -14.18 -16.58 -21.60
CA MET A 1 -14.51 -15.60 -20.54
C MET A 1 -14.08 -14.23 -21.05
N LYS A 2 -14.84 -13.17 -20.71
CA LYS A 2 -14.47 -11.79 -21.04
C LYS A 2 -13.23 -11.40 -20.21
N SER A 3 -12.38 -10.52 -20.76
CA SER A 3 -11.27 -9.93 -20.01
C SER A 3 -11.78 -8.89 -19.01
N ASP A 4 -10.92 -8.53 -18.02
CA ASP A 4 -11.26 -7.50 -17.04
C ASP A 4 -11.60 -6.17 -17.72
N LEU A 5 -10.86 -5.81 -18.77
CA LEU A 5 -11.11 -4.61 -19.58
C LEU A 5 -12.47 -4.67 -20.29
N GLN A 6 -12.82 -5.81 -20.93
CA GLN A 6 -14.10 -5.97 -21.59
C GLN A 6 -15.28 -5.87 -20.62
N ILE A 7 -15.16 -6.47 -19.41
CA ILE A 7 -16.18 -6.36 -18.38
C ILE A 7 -16.34 -4.90 -17.95
N SER A 8 -15.23 -4.18 -17.76
CA SER A 8 -15.24 -2.76 -17.42
C SER A 8 -15.92 -1.90 -18.47
N GLN A 9 -15.57 -2.08 -19.76
CA GLN A 9 -16.11 -1.29 -20.88
C GLN A 9 -17.59 -1.54 -21.16
N GLU A 10 -18.08 -2.74 -20.88
CA GLU A 10 -19.50 -3.10 -21.05
C GLU A 10 -20.37 -2.69 -19.86
N THR A 11 -19.78 -2.30 -18.73
CA THR A 11 -20.53 -1.92 -17.52
C THR A 11 -21.10 -0.51 -17.65
N GLU A 12 -22.40 -0.38 -17.47
CA GLU A 12 -23.06 0.93 -17.39
C GLU A 12 -22.80 1.56 -16.01
N LEU A 13 -22.18 2.75 -16.01
CA LEU A 13 -21.80 3.46 -14.78
C LEU A 13 -22.91 4.41 -14.33
N GLU A 14 -23.16 4.46 -13.03
CA GLU A 14 -23.97 5.50 -12.42
C GLU A 14 -23.23 6.85 -12.43
N PRO A 15 -23.92 8.00 -12.60
CA PRO A 15 -23.30 9.29 -12.36
C PRO A 15 -22.72 9.40 -10.95
N ILE A 16 -21.53 9.98 -10.81
CA ILE A 16 -20.84 10.03 -9.51
C ILE A 16 -21.62 10.75 -8.41
N ILE A 17 -22.51 11.67 -8.78
CA ILE A 17 -23.42 12.38 -7.86
C ILE A 17 -24.41 11.39 -7.23
N GLU A 18 -24.92 10.43 -8.02
CA GLU A 18 -25.82 9.38 -7.53
C GLU A 18 -25.08 8.42 -6.58
N VAL A 19 -23.84 8.05 -6.94
CA VAL A 19 -22.99 7.23 -6.07
C VAL A 19 -22.70 7.95 -4.74
N ALA A 20 -22.40 9.25 -4.79
CA ALA A 20 -22.18 10.07 -3.61
C ALA A 20 -23.41 10.18 -2.70
N SER A 21 -24.60 10.24 -3.29
CA SER A 21 -25.86 10.31 -2.55
C SER A 21 -26.10 9.09 -1.66
N LYS A 22 -25.58 7.91 -2.02
CA LYS A 22 -25.62 6.69 -1.19
C LYS A 22 -24.85 6.86 0.13
N LEU A 23 -23.95 7.85 0.18
CA LEU A 23 -23.14 8.23 1.34
C LEU A 23 -23.67 9.50 2.03
N ASP A 24 -24.86 9.97 1.70
CA ASP A 24 -25.45 11.21 2.20
C ASP A 24 -24.62 12.47 1.83
N LEU A 25 -23.75 12.38 0.81
CA LEU A 25 -23.01 13.49 0.24
C LEU A 25 -23.85 14.21 -0.82
N LYS A 26 -23.73 15.55 -0.84
CA LYS A 26 -24.38 16.42 -1.83
C LYS A 26 -23.38 16.81 -2.91
N GLU A 27 -23.88 17.35 -4.03
CA GLU A 27 -23.05 17.85 -5.12
C GLU A 27 -22.04 18.91 -4.64
N ASP A 28 -22.46 19.81 -3.71
CA ASP A 28 -21.59 20.82 -3.11
C ASP A 28 -20.44 20.23 -2.24
N ASP A 29 -20.49 18.96 -1.90
CA ASP A 29 -19.43 18.22 -1.18
C ASP A 29 -18.37 17.64 -2.11
N LEU A 30 -18.57 17.78 -3.43
CA LEU A 30 -17.77 17.16 -4.46
C LEU A 30 -17.05 18.18 -5.33
N GLU A 31 -15.90 17.79 -5.85
CA GLU A 31 -15.22 18.39 -6.98
C GLU A 31 -15.25 17.36 -8.13
N LEU A 32 -16.06 17.63 -9.15
CA LEU A 32 -16.30 16.68 -10.24
C LEU A 32 -15.11 16.60 -11.20
N TYR A 33 -14.69 15.39 -11.50
CA TYR A 33 -13.70 15.05 -12.53
C TYR A 33 -14.37 14.27 -13.65
N GLY A 34 -15.29 14.93 -14.36
CA GLY A 34 -16.17 14.32 -15.33
C GLY A 34 -17.41 13.67 -14.68
N LYS A 35 -18.06 12.75 -15.41
CA LYS A 35 -19.35 12.18 -15.00
C LYS A 35 -19.25 11.11 -13.92
N TYR A 36 -18.11 10.40 -13.86
CA TYR A 36 -17.98 9.13 -13.12
C TYR A 36 -16.92 9.16 -12.02
N LYS A 37 -16.26 10.31 -11.81
CA LYS A 37 -15.22 10.50 -10.79
C LYS A 37 -15.41 11.83 -10.08
N ALA A 38 -15.09 11.89 -8.80
CA ALA A 38 -15.05 13.14 -8.05
C ALA A 38 -14.00 13.07 -6.95
N LYS A 39 -13.55 14.23 -6.46
CA LYS A 39 -12.91 14.33 -5.15
C LYS A 39 -13.93 14.78 -4.11
N ILE A 40 -13.81 14.28 -2.89
CA ILE A 40 -14.56 14.81 -1.76
C ILE A 40 -13.84 16.06 -1.28
N ASN A 41 -14.51 17.21 -1.35
CA ASN A 41 -13.93 18.48 -0.94
C ASN A 41 -13.90 18.63 0.60
N PHE A 42 -13.24 19.67 1.11
CA PHE A 42 -13.10 19.88 2.56
C PHE A 42 -14.43 20.11 3.27
N SER A 43 -15.46 20.64 2.60
CA SER A 43 -16.79 20.79 3.21
C SER A 43 -17.45 19.44 3.45
N GLY A 44 -17.37 18.52 2.48
CA GLY A 44 -17.85 17.15 2.61
C GLY A 44 -17.14 16.36 3.71
N ILE A 45 -15.80 16.46 3.74
CA ILE A 45 -14.98 15.86 4.81
C ILE A 45 -15.37 16.41 6.18
N ASN A 46 -15.51 17.74 6.31
CA ASN A 46 -15.83 18.39 7.58
C ASN A 46 -17.25 18.09 8.05
N ARG A 47 -18.22 17.98 7.13
CA ARG A 47 -19.60 17.63 7.47
C ARG A 47 -19.70 16.26 8.13
N SER A 48 -18.89 15.32 7.73
CA SER A 48 -18.88 13.98 8.30
C SER A 48 -18.12 13.85 9.63
N LYS A 49 -17.40 14.90 10.10
CA LYS A 49 -16.50 14.81 11.27
C LYS A 49 -17.17 14.32 12.55
N ASP A 50 -18.42 14.67 12.77
CA ASP A 50 -19.15 14.35 13.98
C ASP A 50 -19.97 13.05 13.89
N ASN A 51 -19.96 12.38 12.73
CA ASN A 51 -20.62 11.10 12.56
C ASN A 51 -19.90 10.00 13.37
N ALA A 52 -20.67 9.04 13.86
CA ALA A 52 -20.10 7.83 14.46
C ALA A 52 -19.28 7.05 13.41
N GLU A 53 -18.14 6.52 13.82
CA GLU A 53 -17.29 5.72 12.93
C GLU A 53 -17.83 4.29 12.81
N GLY A 54 -17.94 3.80 11.58
CA GLY A 54 -18.29 2.43 11.26
C GLY A 54 -17.21 1.41 11.61
N HIS A 55 -17.44 0.18 11.22
CA HIS A 55 -16.53 -0.95 11.40
C HIS A 55 -15.44 -0.96 10.32
N LEU A 56 -14.20 -1.25 10.73
CA LEU A 56 -13.04 -1.33 9.85
C LEU A 56 -12.65 -2.79 9.60
N ILE A 57 -12.70 -3.20 8.34
CA ILE A 57 -12.30 -4.53 7.87
C ILE A 57 -10.97 -4.39 7.13
N LEU A 58 -9.92 -5.02 7.65
CA LEU A 58 -8.60 -5.04 7.01
C LEU A 58 -8.44 -6.30 6.17
N VAL A 59 -8.27 -6.14 4.87
CA VAL A 59 -7.93 -7.25 3.96
C VAL A 59 -6.42 -7.26 3.71
N THR A 60 -5.81 -8.39 3.97
CA THR A 60 -4.40 -8.67 3.69
C THR A 60 -4.29 -10.05 3.02
N SER A 61 -3.08 -10.56 2.81
CA SER A 61 -2.89 -11.86 2.15
C SER A 61 -1.69 -12.63 2.70
N ILE A 62 -1.52 -13.84 2.24
CA ILE A 62 -0.27 -14.61 2.33
C ILE A 62 0.83 -13.93 1.51
N ASN A 63 2.09 -14.41 1.62
CA ASN A 63 3.16 -13.88 0.76
C ASN A 63 2.80 -14.03 -0.72
N PRO A 64 2.95 -12.96 -1.51
CA PRO A 64 2.57 -12.98 -2.92
C PRO A 64 3.44 -13.96 -3.72
N THR A 65 2.83 -14.53 -4.75
CA THR A 65 3.48 -15.39 -5.73
C THR A 65 3.26 -14.86 -7.14
N PRO A 66 4.02 -15.31 -8.15
CA PRO A 66 3.73 -14.98 -9.54
C PRO A 66 2.37 -15.50 -10.05
N ALA A 67 1.67 -16.32 -9.25
CA ALA A 67 0.32 -16.78 -9.56
C ALA A 67 -0.76 -15.76 -9.21
N GLY A 68 -0.45 -14.79 -8.32
CA GLY A 68 -1.36 -13.78 -7.82
C GLY A 68 -2.32 -14.31 -6.74
N GLU A 69 -2.65 -13.50 -5.75
CA GLU A 69 -3.52 -13.88 -4.62
C GLU A 69 -4.93 -13.28 -4.76
N GLY A 70 -5.09 -12.24 -5.59
CA GLY A 70 -6.38 -11.59 -5.82
C GLY A 70 -6.91 -10.80 -4.62
N LYS A 71 -6.01 -10.23 -3.81
CA LYS A 71 -6.38 -9.47 -2.62
C LYS A 71 -7.34 -8.31 -2.93
N SER A 72 -7.01 -7.46 -3.91
CA SER A 72 -7.89 -6.33 -4.29
C SER A 72 -9.24 -6.81 -4.82
N THR A 73 -9.27 -7.93 -5.56
CA THR A 73 -10.51 -8.58 -6.02
C THR A 73 -11.38 -9.00 -4.84
N ILE A 74 -10.80 -9.64 -3.81
CA ILE A 74 -11.54 -10.00 -2.58
C ILE A 74 -11.98 -8.75 -1.83
N THR A 75 -11.15 -7.70 -1.75
CA THR A 75 -11.50 -6.44 -1.08
C THR A 75 -12.73 -5.79 -1.72
N VAL A 76 -12.74 -5.71 -3.05
CA VAL A 76 -13.87 -5.15 -3.81
C VAL A 76 -15.10 -6.04 -3.68
N GLY A 77 -14.96 -7.34 -3.95
CA GLY A 77 -16.07 -8.29 -3.89
C GLY A 77 -16.70 -8.40 -2.49
N LEU A 78 -15.91 -8.30 -1.41
CA LEU A 78 -16.43 -8.27 -0.04
C LEU A 78 -17.25 -6.98 0.22
N GLY A 79 -16.77 -5.83 -0.27
CA GLY A 79 -17.53 -4.57 -0.17
C GLY A 79 -18.86 -4.65 -0.90
N ASP A 80 -18.88 -5.19 -2.12
CA ASP A 80 -20.11 -5.41 -2.89
C ASP A 80 -21.03 -6.43 -2.21
N ALA A 81 -20.48 -7.51 -1.66
CA ALA A 81 -21.25 -8.52 -0.94
C ALA A 81 -21.88 -7.99 0.35
N LEU A 82 -21.20 -7.11 1.09
CA LEU A 82 -21.76 -6.42 2.26
C LEU A 82 -22.98 -5.59 1.87
N ASN A 83 -22.90 -4.79 0.78
CA ASN A 83 -24.04 -4.04 0.29
C ASN A 83 -25.18 -4.96 -0.16
N LYS A 84 -24.88 -6.10 -0.79
CA LYS A 84 -25.88 -7.09 -1.21
C LYS A 84 -26.65 -7.68 -0.02
N ILE A 85 -26.03 -7.83 1.14
CA ILE A 85 -26.70 -8.25 2.38
C ILE A 85 -27.25 -7.06 3.20
N ASN A 86 -27.49 -5.92 2.56
CA ASN A 86 -28.03 -4.70 3.15
C ASN A 86 -27.17 -4.09 4.28
N LYS A 87 -25.86 -4.20 4.17
CA LYS A 87 -24.90 -3.51 5.06
C LYS A 87 -24.30 -2.33 4.30
N LYS A 88 -24.53 -1.10 4.74
CA LYS A 88 -23.99 0.12 4.12
C LYS A 88 -22.46 0.06 4.17
N SER A 89 -21.80 -0.25 3.06
CA SER A 89 -20.36 -0.42 2.98
C SER A 89 -19.71 0.54 1.99
N VAL A 90 -18.45 0.88 2.24
CA VAL A 90 -17.53 1.63 1.37
C VAL A 90 -16.22 0.88 1.29
N ILE A 91 -15.60 0.92 0.12
CA ILE A 91 -14.29 0.33 -0.12
C ILE A 91 -13.24 1.46 -0.12
N ALA A 92 -12.09 1.24 0.52
CA ALA A 92 -10.99 2.21 0.54
C ALA A 92 -9.70 1.55 0.03
N LEU A 93 -9.25 1.93 -1.17
CA LEU A 93 -8.13 1.34 -1.91
C LEU A 93 -6.99 2.31 -2.11
N ARG A 94 -5.83 1.76 -2.49
CA ARG A 94 -4.70 2.54 -2.98
C ARG A 94 -4.88 2.89 -4.45
N GLU A 95 -4.38 4.06 -4.83
CA GLU A 95 -4.24 4.46 -6.22
C GLU A 95 -3.06 3.71 -6.87
N PRO A 96 -3.23 3.12 -8.07
CA PRO A 96 -2.15 2.44 -8.77
C PRO A 96 -1.11 3.43 -9.32
N SER A 97 0.15 2.97 -9.40
CA SER A 97 1.27 3.68 -10.02
C SER A 97 1.45 3.23 -11.47
N LEU A 98 1.81 4.15 -12.36
CA LEU A 98 2.05 3.87 -13.77
C LEU A 98 3.20 2.89 -14.00
N GLY A 99 4.22 2.89 -13.15
CA GLY A 99 5.35 1.99 -13.29
C GLY A 99 4.95 0.50 -13.33
N PRO A 100 4.22 -0.06 -12.36
CA PRO A 100 3.66 -1.40 -12.43
C PRO A 100 2.71 -1.62 -13.60
N VAL A 101 1.83 -0.67 -13.90
CA VAL A 101 0.85 -0.75 -15.00
C VAL A 101 1.55 -0.93 -16.34
N MET A 102 2.57 -0.12 -16.63
CA MET A 102 3.37 -0.21 -17.86
C MET A 102 4.37 -1.37 -17.83
N GLY A 103 4.72 -1.88 -16.63
CA GLY A 103 5.80 -2.86 -16.43
C GLY A 103 5.34 -4.31 -16.47
N ILE A 104 4.83 -4.82 -15.38
CA ILE A 104 4.62 -6.27 -15.23
C ILE A 104 3.16 -6.64 -15.39
N LYS A 105 2.26 -5.89 -14.81
CA LYS A 105 0.80 -6.12 -14.80
C LYS A 105 0.16 -5.53 -13.53
N GLY A 106 -1.14 -5.21 -13.65
CA GLY A 106 -2.02 -5.15 -12.51
C GLY A 106 -2.14 -3.77 -11.89
N GLY A 107 -3.20 -3.09 -12.26
CA GLY A 107 -3.74 -2.00 -11.49
C GLY A 107 -4.35 -2.47 -10.17
N ALA A 108 -4.65 -1.52 -9.28
CA ALA A 108 -5.31 -1.79 -8.01
C ALA A 108 -6.86 -1.87 -8.12
N ALA A 109 -7.41 -2.00 -9.33
CA ALA A 109 -8.85 -1.89 -9.57
C ALA A 109 -9.66 -3.17 -9.28
N GLY A 110 -9.02 -4.27 -8.85
CA GLY A 110 -9.67 -5.58 -8.73
C GLY A 110 -9.61 -6.39 -10.02
N GLY A 111 -10.55 -7.31 -10.25
CA GLY A 111 -10.63 -8.13 -11.46
C GLY A 111 -11.95 -8.89 -11.59
N GLY A 112 -12.26 -9.33 -12.82
CA GLY A 112 -13.54 -9.98 -13.14
C GLY A 112 -14.73 -9.09 -12.82
N TYR A 113 -15.71 -9.64 -12.15
CA TYR A 113 -16.90 -8.93 -11.70
C TYR A 113 -16.71 -8.21 -10.34
N ALA A 114 -15.50 -8.21 -9.78
CA ALA A 114 -15.14 -7.47 -8.57
C ALA A 114 -14.11 -6.38 -8.92
N GLN A 115 -14.56 -5.32 -9.60
CA GLN A 115 -13.74 -4.21 -10.08
C GLN A 115 -14.28 -2.86 -9.61
N VAL A 116 -13.35 -1.89 -9.46
CA VAL A 116 -13.62 -0.47 -9.28
C VAL A 116 -13.49 0.25 -10.61
N LEU A 117 -14.44 1.12 -10.93
CA LEU A 117 -14.60 1.78 -12.22
C LEU A 117 -14.65 3.31 -12.09
N PRO A 118 -14.19 4.06 -13.10
CA PRO A 118 -13.68 3.64 -14.40
C PRO A 118 -12.24 3.10 -14.33
N MET A 119 -12.02 1.86 -14.76
CA MET A 119 -10.75 1.15 -14.59
C MET A 119 -9.61 1.81 -15.36
N GLU A 120 -9.87 2.26 -16.60
CA GLU A 120 -8.87 2.90 -17.46
C GLU A 120 -8.31 4.17 -16.81
N ASP A 121 -9.19 5.07 -16.35
CA ASP A 121 -8.79 6.32 -15.70
C ASP A 121 -7.98 6.07 -14.43
N ILE A 122 -8.45 5.13 -13.59
CA ILE A 122 -7.78 4.78 -12.33
C ILE A 122 -6.35 4.29 -12.58
N ASN A 123 -6.13 3.50 -13.64
CA ASN A 123 -4.83 2.89 -13.93
C ASN A 123 -3.90 3.78 -14.76
N LEU A 124 -4.38 4.86 -15.36
CA LEU A 124 -3.58 5.77 -16.17
C LEU A 124 -3.43 7.14 -15.49
N HIS A 125 -4.23 8.12 -15.90
CA HIS A 125 -4.23 9.46 -15.33
C HIS A 125 -5.56 9.72 -14.62
N PHE A 126 -5.61 9.40 -13.34
CA PHE A 126 -6.86 9.38 -12.57
C PHE A 126 -7.42 10.79 -12.32
N THR A 127 -6.88 11.49 -11.33
CA THR A 127 -7.26 12.84 -10.94
C THR A 127 -6.07 13.79 -10.79
N GLY A 128 -4.88 13.32 -11.13
CA GLY A 128 -3.65 14.08 -11.11
C GLY A 128 -2.83 13.98 -9.82
N ASP A 129 -3.21 13.11 -8.87
CA ASP A 129 -2.52 13.00 -7.57
C ASP A 129 -1.07 12.56 -7.73
N MET A 130 -0.80 11.55 -8.57
CA MET A 130 0.57 11.09 -8.86
C MET A 130 1.42 12.20 -9.49
N HIS A 131 0.85 13.01 -10.39
CA HIS A 131 1.52 14.16 -10.97
C HIS A 131 1.84 15.22 -9.91
N ALA A 132 0.88 15.55 -9.04
CA ALA A 132 1.07 16.54 -7.97
C ALA A 132 2.18 16.11 -7.01
N ILE A 133 2.22 14.82 -6.61
CA ILE A 133 3.25 14.26 -5.74
C ILE A 133 4.61 14.30 -6.42
N THR A 134 4.70 13.87 -7.69
CA THR A 134 5.93 13.94 -8.50
C THR A 134 6.44 15.37 -8.58
N THR A 135 5.56 16.33 -8.89
CA THR A 135 5.90 17.73 -9.01
C THR A 135 6.38 18.31 -7.67
N ALA A 136 5.68 18.05 -6.57
CA ALA A 136 6.07 18.53 -5.25
C ALA A 136 7.44 17.97 -4.82
N ASN A 137 7.68 16.68 -5.05
CA ASN A 137 8.96 16.05 -4.74
C ASN A 137 10.11 16.66 -5.53
N ASN A 138 9.91 16.87 -6.82
CA ASN A 138 10.94 17.45 -7.70
C ASN A 138 11.11 18.96 -7.48
N ALA A 139 10.06 19.67 -7.06
CA ALA A 139 10.16 21.06 -6.62
C ALA A 139 11.08 21.20 -5.39
N LEU A 140 10.95 20.31 -4.40
CA LEU A 140 11.88 20.28 -3.25
C LEU A 140 13.32 20.04 -3.69
N SER A 141 13.55 19.12 -4.64
CA SER A 141 14.89 18.90 -5.22
C SER A 141 15.44 20.16 -5.91
N ALA A 142 14.60 20.86 -6.66
CA ALA A 142 14.99 22.08 -7.36
C ALA A 142 15.30 23.22 -6.37
N LEU A 143 14.50 23.38 -5.31
CA LEU A 143 14.74 24.37 -4.25
C LEU A 143 16.03 24.09 -3.49
N LEU A 144 16.31 22.82 -3.17
CA LEU A 144 17.55 22.39 -2.53
C LEU A 144 18.77 22.70 -3.40
N ASP A 145 18.77 22.30 -4.66
CA ASP A 145 19.88 22.53 -5.58
C ASP A 145 20.08 24.04 -5.85
N ASN A 146 18.98 24.81 -5.95
CA ASN A 146 19.04 26.26 -6.06
C ASN A 146 19.66 26.90 -4.81
N HIS A 147 19.29 26.45 -3.61
CA HIS A 147 19.87 26.93 -2.36
C HIS A 147 21.41 26.70 -2.32
N ILE A 148 21.85 25.49 -2.69
CA ILE A 148 23.28 25.14 -2.74
C ILE A 148 24.02 26.03 -3.76
N HIS A 149 23.40 26.31 -4.93
CA HIS A 149 24.00 27.11 -5.99
C HIS A 149 24.05 28.61 -5.64
N GLN A 150 23.05 29.13 -4.95
CA GLN A 150 22.86 30.59 -4.67
C GLN A 150 23.51 31.02 -3.33
N GLY A 151 24.56 30.36 -2.90
CA GLY A 151 25.34 30.78 -1.74
C GLY A 151 25.31 29.85 -0.54
N ASN A 152 24.44 28.85 -0.53
CA ASN A 152 24.42 27.75 0.45
C ASN A 152 24.48 28.22 1.92
N GLU A 153 23.62 29.18 2.30
CA GLU A 153 23.60 29.78 3.66
C GLU A 153 23.41 28.72 4.77
N LEU A 154 22.74 27.59 4.47
CA LEU A 154 22.56 26.47 5.39
C LEU A 154 23.78 25.53 5.47
N ASN A 155 24.87 25.86 4.77
CA ASN A 155 26.12 25.08 4.78
C ASN A 155 25.95 23.59 4.43
N ILE A 156 25.09 23.27 3.46
CA ILE A 156 24.80 21.90 3.04
C ILE A 156 25.99 21.29 2.32
N ASP A 157 26.41 20.08 2.73
CA ASP A 157 27.39 19.30 1.97
C ASP A 157 26.71 18.61 0.79
N ALA A 158 26.97 19.04 -0.42
CA ALA A 158 26.37 18.49 -1.66
C ALA A 158 26.59 16.95 -1.81
N ARG A 159 27.61 16.37 -1.14
CA ARG A 159 27.86 14.92 -1.11
C ARG A 159 27.00 14.18 -0.09
N ARG A 160 26.25 14.91 0.75
CA ARG A 160 25.40 14.39 1.83
C ARG A 160 23.93 14.71 1.61
N VAL A 161 23.57 15.10 0.40
CA VAL A 161 22.16 15.20 -0.03
C VAL A 161 21.60 13.79 -0.10
N ILE A 162 20.47 13.56 0.58
CA ILE A 162 19.77 12.26 0.61
C ILE A 162 18.44 12.31 -0.11
N TRP A 163 17.94 13.51 -0.41
CA TRP A 163 16.71 13.73 -1.14
C TRP A 163 16.93 13.48 -2.63
N LYS A 164 16.11 12.60 -3.21
CA LYS A 164 16.16 12.23 -4.63
C LYS A 164 14.99 12.81 -5.40
N ARG A 165 15.13 12.89 -6.71
CA ARG A 165 14.05 13.12 -7.64
C ARG A 165 13.16 11.91 -7.78
N VAL A 166 11.97 12.07 -8.39
CA VAL A 166 11.07 10.96 -8.65
C VAL A 166 10.46 11.04 -10.05
N VAL A 167 10.05 9.88 -10.55
CA VAL A 167 9.22 9.71 -11.75
C VAL A 167 8.30 8.51 -11.54
N ASP A 168 7.04 8.59 -11.99
CA ASP A 168 6.09 7.49 -11.80
C ASP A 168 6.18 6.45 -12.93
N LEU A 169 7.38 5.99 -13.20
CA LEU A 169 7.70 4.95 -14.19
C LEU A 169 8.81 4.04 -13.67
N ASN A 170 8.93 2.85 -14.27
CA ASN A 170 10.04 1.94 -14.04
C ASN A 170 11.18 2.29 -15.01
N ASP A 171 12.24 2.91 -14.50
CA ASP A 171 13.42 3.28 -15.31
C ASP A 171 14.72 3.03 -14.55
N ARG A 172 15.38 1.91 -14.85
CA ARG A 172 16.63 1.52 -14.18
C ARG A 172 17.81 2.45 -14.48
N GLU A 173 17.79 3.17 -15.61
CA GLU A 173 18.87 4.06 -16.03
C GLU A 173 18.91 5.32 -15.14
N LEU A 174 17.78 5.67 -14.51
CA LEU A 174 17.68 6.83 -13.62
C LEU A 174 18.11 6.55 -12.17
N ARG A 175 18.50 5.32 -11.82
CA ARG A 175 18.90 4.98 -10.44
C ARG A 175 20.05 5.80 -9.91
N LYS A 176 20.99 6.16 -10.82
CA LYS A 176 22.13 7.03 -10.52
C LYS A 176 22.38 7.94 -11.71
N VAL A 177 22.39 9.24 -11.45
CA VAL A 177 22.64 10.30 -12.42
C VAL A 177 23.59 11.34 -11.84
N ILE A 178 24.20 12.14 -12.71
CA ILE A 178 24.93 13.33 -12.29
C ILE A 178 24.12 14.56 -12.68
N VAL A 179 23.84 15.43 -11.73
CA VAL A 179 23.13 16.71 -11.94
C VAL A 179 24.11 17.89 -11.79
N GLY A 180 23.69 19.07 -12.27
CA GLY A 180 24.44 20.32 -12.09
C GLY A 180 25.66 20.47 -13.02
N LEU A 181 25.75 19.71 -14.12
CA LEU A 181 26.82 19.85 -15.12
C LEU A 181 26.67 21.13 -15.94
N GLY A 182 27.75 21.62 -16.54
CA GLY A 182 27.76 22.77 -17.47
C GLY A 182 28.51 24.00 -16.96
N GLY A 183 29.22 23.87 -15.85
CA GLY A 183 30.08 24.91 -15.28
C GLY A 183 29.41 25.78 -14.21
N PRO A 184 30.12 26.81 -13.70
CA PRO A 184 29.72 27.52 -12.46
C PRO A 184 28.38 28.23 -12.51
N ILE A 185 27.89 28.57 -13.70
CA ILE A 185 26.59 29.27 -13.86
C ILE A 185 25.41 28.30 -13.99
N GLN A 186 25.67 26.98 -14.09
CA GLN A 186 24.61 25.98 -14.30
C GLN A 186 24.20 25.26 -13.01
N GLY A 187 25.10 25.02 -12.09
CA GLY A 187 24.83 24.37 -10.83
C GLY A 187 26.08 23.80 -10.15
N VAL A 188 25.86 23.03 -9.08
CA VAL A 188 26.94 22.33 -8.35
C VAL A 188 26.85 20.83 -8.74
N PRO A 189 27.85 20.27 -9.43
CA PRO A 189 27.84 18.86 -9.82
C PRO A 189 27.77 17.94 -8.60
N ARG A 190 26.82 17.02 -8.60
CA ARG A 190 26.66 15.98 -7.57
C ARG A 190 26.01 14.72 -8.10
N GLU A 191 26.21 13.60 -7.39
CA GLU A 191 25.44 12.40 -7.63
C GLU A 191 23.99 12.62 -7.15
N ASP A 192 23.05 12.16 -7.94
CA ASP A 192 21.62 12.11 -7.63
C ASP A 192 21.04 10.77 -8.13
N GLY A 193 19.75 10.61 -8.09
CA GLY A 193 19.01 9.49 -8.66
C GLY A 193 17.52 9.76 -8.60
N PHE A 194 16.77 8.86 -9.20
CA PHE A 194 15.32 8.90 -9.16
C PHE A 194 14.79 7.69 -8.41
N ASP A 195 13.81 7.91 -7.57
CA ASP A 195 12.95 6.86 -7.04
C ASP A 195 11.62 6.87 -7.82
N ILE A 196 10.86 5.78 -7.78
CA ILE A 196 9.49 5.80 -8.29
C ILE A 196 8.61 6.65 -7.37
N THR A 197 7.67 7.41 -7.93
CA THR A 197 6.85 8.38 -7.16
C THR A 197 6.21 7.78 -5.91
N VAL A 198 5.71 6.55 -6.00
CA VAL A 198 5.07 5.82 -4.90
C VAL A 198 6.05 5.33 -3.79
N ALA A 199 7.37 5.44 -4.03
CA ALA A 199 8.40 5.23 -3.02
C ALA A 199 8.81 6.51 -2.29
N SER A 200 8.33 7.68 -2.74
CA SER A 200 8.69 8.97 -2.15
C SER A 200 8.16 9.14 -0.73
N GLU A 201 8.87 9.93 0.06
CA GLU A 201 8.38 10.32 1.38
C GLU A 201 7.12 11.19 1.28
N ILE A 202 6.99 12.02 0.23
CA ILE A 202 5.79 12.85 0.01
C ILE A 202 4.55 11.98 -0.22
N MET A 203 4.64 10.86 -0.93
CA MET A 203 3.55 9.90 -1.03
C MET A 203 3.16 9.35 0.36
N ALA A 204 4.13 8.97 1.18
CA ALA A 204 3.86 8.48 2.53
C ALA A 204 3.26 9.57 3.43
N ILE A 205 3.75 10.79 3.34
CA ILE A 205 3.22 11.96 4.06
C ILE A 205 1.76 12.23 3.68
N LEU A 206 1.43 12.28 2.39
CA LEU A 206 0.05 12.49 1.90
C LEU A 206 -0.89 11.42 2.45
N CYS A 207 -0.44 10.16 2.53
CA CYS A 207 -1.23 9.06 3.05
C CYS A 207 -1.40 9.07 4.57
N LEU A 208 -0.47 9.68 5.32
CA LEU A 208 -0.49 9.73 6.79
C LEU A 208 -0.97 11.07 7.36
N ALA A 209 -1.13 12.09 6.52
CA ALA A 209 -1.64 13.39 6.92
C ALA A 209 -3.14 13.31 7.27
N ALA A 210 -3.51 13.95 8.38
CA ALA A 210 -4.88 14.04 8.84
C ALA A 210 -5.67 15.17 8.17
N ASP A 211 -4.99 16.24 7.78
CA ASP A 211 -5.52 17.44 7.12
C ASP A 211 -4.39 18.26 6.47
N LEU A 212 -4.72 19.45 5.93
CA LEU A 212 -3.74 20.33 5.29
C LEU A 212 -2.71 20.91 6.26
N GLU A 213 -3.07 21.17 7.50
CA GLU A 213 -2.15 21.68 8.52
C GLU A 213 -1.12 20.63 8.90
N ASP A 214 -1.57 19.40 9.17
CA ASP A 214 -0.69 18.25 9.43
C ASP A 214 0.16 17.93 8.20
N LEU A 215 -0.40 18.00 6.97
CA LEU A 215 0.36 17.84 5.73
C LEU A 215 1.54 18.83 5.70
N LYS A 216 1.28 20.11 5.92
CA LYS A 216 2.31 21.15 5.91
C LYS A 216 3.36 20.95 7.00
N ALA A 217 2.92 20.60 8.22
CA ALA A 217 3.82 20.31 9.33
C ALA A 217 4.70 19.09 9.07
N ARG A 218 4.17 18.05 8.42
CA ARG A 218 4.93 16.86 8.01
C ARG A 218 5.95 17.20 6.91
N LEU A 219 5.56 17.95 5.89
CA LEU A 219 6.46 18.39 4.82
C LEU A 219 7.65 19.16 5.36
N ALA A 220 7.46 20.04 6.36
CA ALA A 220 8.55 20.78 6.99
C ALA A 220 9.62 19.88 7.64
N ARG A 221 9.24 18.69 8.15
CA ARG A 221 10.17 17.75 8.80
C ARG A 221 10.99 16.88 7.86
N ILE A 222 10.75 16.89 6.56
CA ILE A 222 11.52 16.11 5.59
C ILE A 222 12.99 16.47 5.69
N VAL A 223 13.86 15.48 5.94
CA VAL A 223 15.31 15.66 5.91
C VAL A 223 15.80 15.55 4.46
N VAL A 224 16.39 16.63 3.95
CA VAL A 224 16.88 16.72 2.56
C VAL A 224 18.35 16.37 2.42
N GLY A 225 19.12 16.54 3.49
CA GLY A 225 20.56 16.30 3.51
C GLY A 225 21.19 16.74 4.83
N TYR A 226 22.50 16.87 4.83
CA TYR A 226 23.27 17.25 6.03
C TYR A 226 24.27 18.34 5.71
N THR A 227 24.58 19.17 6.72
CA THR A 227 25.66 20.16 6.65
C THR A 227 27.04 19.51 6.64
N PHE A 228 28.11 20.29 6.37
CA PHE A 228 29.49 19.84 6.52
C PHE A 228 29.78 19.32 7.95
N ASP A 229 29.10 19.87 8.96
CA ASP A 229 29.20 19.45 10.37
C ASP A 229 28.22 18.32 10.73
N ARG A 230 27.59 17.70 9.72
CA ARG A 230 26.65 16.56 9.85
C ARG A 230 25.38 16.87 10.64
N GLN A 231 24.93 18.14 10.66
CA GLN A 231 23.61 18.46 11.17
C GLN A 231 22.56 18.22 10.08
N PRO A 232 21.40 17.62 10.40
CA PRO A 232 20.35 17.43 9.42
C PRO A 232 19.79 18.78 8.96
N VAL A 233 19.47 18.87 7.68
CA VAL A 233 18.79 20.02 7.08
C VAL A 233 17.44 19.54 6.58
N THR A 234 16.38 20.29 6.89
CA THR A 234 15.00 19.95 6.58
C THR A 234 14.42 20.80 5.46
N ALA A 235 13.27 20.38 4.91
CA ALA A 235 12.50 21.21 3.98
C ALA A 235 11.97 22.49 4.65
N GLY A 236 11.73 22.46 5.97
CA GLY A 236 11.38 23.63 6.77
C GLY A 236 12.52 24.65 6.87
N ASP A 237 13.78 24.20 6.99
CA ASP A 237 14.95 25.09 6.95
C ASP A 237 15.07 25.80 5.59
N LEU A 238 14.66 25.13 4.51
CA LEU A 238 14.55 25.72 3.17
C LEU A 238 13.28 26.55 2.97
N LYS A 239 12.37 26.61 3.95
CA LYS A 239 11.05 27.27 3.88
C LYS A 239 10.19 26.77 2.70
N ALA A 240 10.34 25.49 2.35
CA ALA A 240 9.70 24.90 1.18
C ALA A 240 8.28 24.37 1.45
N GLU A 241 7.92 24.07 2.69
CA GLU A 241 6.71 23.36 3.09
C GLU A 241 5.41 24.01 2.59
N GLY A 242 5.38 25.34 2.54
CA GLY A 242 4.22 26.09 2.04
C GLY A 242 3.98 25.87 0.55
N ALA A 243 5.03 25.95 -0.26
CA ALA A 243 4.97 25.72 -1.71
C ALA A 243 4.59 24.25 -2.01
N LEU A 244 5.17 23.29 -1.28
CA LEU A 244 4.85 21.87 -1.43
C LEU A 244 3.39 21.59 -1.06
N ALA A 245 2.90 22.14 0.06
CA ALA A 245 1.50 22.00 0.46
C ALA A 245 0.54 22.61 -0.57
N LEU A 246 0.91 23.74 -1.20
CA LEU A 246 0.12 24.35 -2.27
C LEU A 246 0.01 23.41 -3.49
N LEU A 247 1.09 22.76 -3.90
CA LEU A 247 1.09 21.79 -4.99
C LEU A 247 0.23 20.55 -4.67
N LEU A 248 0.10 20.19 -3.40
CA LEU A 248 -0.61 19.01 -2.93
C LEU A 248 -2.05 19.30 -2.43
N LYS A 249 -2.52 20.55 -2.45
CA LYS A 249 -3.80 20.96 -1.86
C LYS A 249 -5.03 20.22 -2.40
N ASP A 250 -4.99 19.82 -3.67
CA ASP A 250 -6.06 19.06 -4.30
C ASP A 250 -5.79 17.54 -4.22
N ALA A 251 -4.54 17.12 -4.28
CA ALA A 251 -4.14 15.74 -4.17
C ALA A 251 -4.44 15.11 -2.78
N ILE A 252 -4.55 15.89 -1.71
CA ILE A 252 -4.89 15.40 -0.37
C ILE A 252 -6.36 14.99 -0.24
N LYS A 253 -7.25 15.49 -1.11
CA LYS A 253 -8.67 15.16 -1.10
C LYS A 253 -8.91 13.76 -1.64
N PRO A 254 -9.68 12.88 -0.94
CA PRO A 254 -9.97 11.54 -1.41
C PRO A 254 -10.73 11.51 -2.74
N ASN A 255 -10.38 10.57 -3.61
CA ASN A 255 -11.10 10.32 -4.85
C ASN A 255 -12.26 9.36 -4.61
N LEU A 256 -13.44 9.70 -5.10
CA LEU A 256 -14.65 8.88 -5.07
C LEU A 256 -14.92 8.31 -6.46
N VAL A 257 -15.15 7.01 -6.51
CA VAL A 257 -15.54 6.22 -7.67
C VAL A 257 -16.54 5.14 -7.24
N GLN A 258 -16.82 4.16 -8.09
CA GLN A 258 -17.79 3.10 -7.84
C GLN A 258 -17.24 1.72 -8.24
N THR A 259 -17.85 0.65 -7.72
CA THR A 259 -17.66 -0.70 -8.25
C THR A 259 -18.61 -0.98 -9.41
N ILE A 260 -18.49 -2.15 -10.04
CA ILE A 260 -19.45 -2.66 -11.03
C ILE A 260 -20.89 -2.65 -10.49
N TYR A 261 -21.07 -2.86 -9.19
CA TYR A 261 -22.39 -2.89 -8.52
C TYR A 261 -22.82 -1.53 -7.95
N GLY A 262 -22.10 -0.45 -8.28
CA GLY A 262 -22.41 0.88 -7.79
C GLY A 262 -22.10 1.07 -6.29
N THR A 263 -21.30 0.21 -5.67
CA THR A 263 -20.78 0.43 -4.31
C THR A 263 -19.79 1.59 -4.34
N PRO A 264 -19.92 2.61 -3.45
CA PRO A 264 -18.96 3.68 -3.37
C PRO A 264 -17.57 3.18 -2.99
N ALA A 265 -16.54 3.69 -3.68
CA ALA A 265 -15.16 3.35 -3.40
C ALA A 265 -14.28 4.60 -3.37
N PHE A 266 -13.43 4.70 -2.36
CA PHE A 266 -12.37 5.71 -2.27
C PHE A 266 -11.07 5.11 -2.75
N VAL A 267 -10.44 5.75 -3.74
CA VAL A 267 -9.14 5.36 -4.27
C VAL A 267 -8.19 6.53 -4.04
N HIS A 268 -7.25 6.42 -3.10
CA HIS A 268 -6.45 7.57 -2.69
C HIS A 268 -5.11 7.19 -2.08
N GLY A 269 -4.02 7.71 -2.67
CA GLY A 269 -2.64 7.43 -2.29
C GLY A 269 -2.21 5.98 -2.59
N GLY A 270 -0.93 5.77 -2.88
CA GLY A 270 -0.44 4.49 -3.36
C GLY A 270 0.97 4.10 -2.92
N PRO A 271 1.37 4.26 -1.62
CA PRO A 271 2.72 3.92 -1.20
C PRO A 271 2.96 2.41 -1.33
N PHE A 272 4.15 2.02 -1.80
CA PHE A 272 4.53 0.61 -1.88
C PHE A 272 4.78 0.01 -0.49
N ALA A 273 4.31 -1.22 -0.26
CA ALA A 273 4.44 -1.87 1.04
C ALA A 273 5.81 -2.52 1.29
N ASN A 274 6.63 -2.73 0.28
CA ASN A 274 8.00 -3.27 0.44
C ASN A 274 9.06 -2.19 0.73
N ILE A 275 8.70 -0.90 0.64
CA ILE A 275 9.61 0.24 0.86
C ILE A 275 8.99 1.38 1.65
N ALA A 276 7.67 1.36 1.86
CA ALA A 276 6.89 2.31 2.65
C ALA A 276 5.78 1.55 3.41
N HIS A 277 4.79 2.25 3.97
CA HIS A 277 3.76 1.60 4.80
C HIS A 277 2.66 0.87 4.01
N GLY A 278 2.55 1.09 2.70
CA GLY A 278 1.74 0.24 1.82
C GLY A 278 0.22 0.29 2.00
N CYS A 279 -0.32 1.39 2.49
CA CYS A 279 -1.75 1.55 2.76
C CYS A 279 -2.28 2.84 2.11
N ASN A 280 -3.58 2.87 1.78
CA ASN A 280 -4.24 4.09 1.33
C ASN A 280 -4.25 5.16 2.42
N SER A 281 -4.70 6.39 2.07
CA SER A 281 -4.63 7.52 3.00
C SER A 281 -5.51 7.36 4.24
N ILE A 282 -5.05 7.97 5.33
CA ILE A 282 -5.84 8.11 6.57
C ILE A 282 -7.11 8.91 6.29
N LEU A 283 -7.00 9.98 5.50
CA LEU A 283 -8.13 10.85 5.21
C LEU A 283 -9.23 10.10 4.46
N ALA A 284 -8.90 9.29 3.46
CA ALA A 284 -9.87 8.45 2.76
C ALA A 284 -10.52 7.41 3.70
N THR A 285 -9.71 6.68 4.47
CA THR A 285 -10.22 5.67 5.40
C THR A 285 -11.12 6.29 6.48
N LYS A 286 -10.72 7.44 7.04
CA LYS A 286 -11.47 8.11 8.10
C LYS A 286 -12.77 8.72 7.59
N THR A 287 -12.74 9.31 6.40
CA THR A 287 -13.95 9.80 5.73
C THR A 287 -14.91 8.64 5.45
N ALA A 288 -14.41 7.52 4.91
CA ALA A 288 -15.21 6.32 4.68
C ALA A 288 -15.90 5.80 5.97
N LEU A 289 -15.14 5.71 7.07
CA LEU A 289 -15.65 5.26 8.37
C LEU A 289 -16.80 6.12 8.93
N ARG A 290 -16.84 7.40 8.56
CA ARG A 290 -17.89 8.33 8.99
C ARG A 290 -19.09 8.38 8.07
N LEU A 291 -18.98 7.80 6.88
CA LEU A 291 -20.02 7.81 5.86
C LEU A 291 -20.72 6.44 5.67
N ALA A 292 -20.15 5.38 6.24
CA ALA A 292 -20.69 4.02 6.10
C ALA A 292 -20.55 3.22 7.38
N ASP A 293 -21.38 2.18 7.52
CA ASP A 293 -21.36 1.29 8.69
C ASP A 293 -20.17 0.31 8.62
N TYR A 294 -19.72 -0.04 7.41
CA TYR A 294 -18.62 -0.96 7.17
C TYR A 294 -17.65 -0.38 6.14
N VAL A 295 -16.37 -0.40 6.46
CA VAL A 295 -15.29 0.02 5.55
C VAL A 295 -14.36 -1.15 5.30
N VAL A 296 -14.23 -1.54 4.03
CA VAL A 296 -13.31 -2.59 3.60
C VAL A 296 -12.07 -1.91 3.02
N THR A 297 -10.92 -2.12 3.63
CA THR A 297 -9.64 -1.56 3.16
C THR A 297 -8.59 -2.65 3.04
N GLU A 298 -7.53 -2.37 2.27
CA GLU A 298 -6.45 -3.33 2.08
C GLU A 298 -5.08 -2.79 2.52
N ALA A 299 -4.19 -3.73 2.88
CA ALA A 299 -2.77 -3.47 3.03
C ALA A 299 -1.97 -4.16 1.93
N GLY A 300 -0.90 -3.54 1.45
CA GLY A 300 -0.10 -4.03 0.32
C GLY A 300 0.68 -5.31 0.65
N PHE A 301 0.77 -6.23 -0.32
CA PHE A 301 1.46 -7.51 -0.17
C PHE A 301 0.86 -8.38 0.96
N GLY A 302 1.71 -9.15 1.66
CA GLY A 302 1.30 -10.06 2.72
C GLY A 302 1.08 -9.39 4.07
N ALA A 303 0.49 -10.16 4.99
CA ALA A 303 0.25 -9.72 6.37
C ALA A 303 1.55 -9.43 7.14
N ASP A 304 2.67 -10.03 6.71
CA ASP A 304 4.01 -9.79 7.24
C ASP A 304 4.62 -8.43 6.85
N LEU A 305 4.14 -7.80 5.79
CA LEU A 305 4.61 -6.50 5.32
C LEU A 305 3.53 -5.42 5.46
N GLY A 306 2.56 -5.41 4.56
CA GLY A 306 1.53 -4.38 4.57
C GLY A 306 0.61 -4.49 5.77
N GLY A 307 0.26 -5.71 6.20
CA GLY A 307 -0.57 -5.93 7.38
C GLY A 307 0.10 -5.43 8.66
N GLU A 308 1.37 -5.81 8.88
CA GLU A 308 2.18 -5.31 9.99
C GLU A 308 2.25 -3.77 9.99
N LYS A 309 2.59 -3.15 8.86
CA LYS A 309 2.71 -1.69 8.76
C LYS A 309 1.37 -0.95 8.87
N PHE A 310 0.28 -1.57 8.45
CA PHE A 310 -1.05 -1.05 8.72
C PHE A 310 -1.27 -0.92 10.23
N LEU A 311 -0.91 -1.96 10.98
CA LEU A 311 -1.12 -2.02 12.43
C LEU A 311 -0.13 -1.17 13.20
N ASP A 312 1.17 -1.20 12.87
CA ASP A 312 2.20 -0.51 13.64
C ASP A 312 2.45 0.95 13.18
N ILE A 313 2.08 1.32 11.93
CA ILE A 313 2.29 2.69 11.42
C ILE A 313 0.97 3.42 11.16
N LYS A 314 0.00 2.81 10.43
CA LYS A 314 -1.23 3.50 10.06
C LYS A 314 -2.21 3.62 11.23
N VAL A 315 -2.45 2.54 11.98
CA VAL A 315 -3.42 2.51 13.11
C VAL A 315 -3.13 3.59 14.16
N PRO A 316 -1.89 3.80 14.63
CA PRO A 316 -1.60 4.86 15.59
C PRO A 316 -1.95 6.27 15.09
N ASN A 317 -1.79 6.52 13.78
CA ASN A 317 -2.14 7.79 13.13
C ASN A 317 -3.65 7.88 12.83
N LEU A 318 -4.28 6.80 12.40
CA LEU A 318 -5.71 6.70 12.10
C LEU A 318 -6.57 6.80 13.37
N LYS A 319 -6.07 6.30 14.50
CA LYS A 319 -6.77 6.17 15.80
C LYS A 319 -8.06 5.33 15.71
N LYS A 320 -8.06 4.36 14.82
CA LYS A 320 -9.11 3.35 14.65
C LYS A 320 -8.43 2.03 14.31
N THR A 321 -8.74 1.00 15.10
CA THR A 321 -8.25 -0.37 14.88
C THR A 321 -9.20 -1.15 13.99
N PRO A 322 -8.73 -2.13 13.21
CA PRO A 322 -9.61 -3.07 12.54
C PRO A 322 -10.46 -3.85 13.53
N ASP A 323 -11.72 -4.04 13.20
CA ASP A 323 -12.63 -4.91 13.94
C ASP A 323 -12.42 -6.39 13.58
N VAL A 324 -11.92 -6.66 12.35
CA VAL A 324 -11.58 -7.99 11.85
C VAL A 324 -10.49 -7.89 10.76
N VAL A 325 -9.67 -8.93 10.65
CA VAL A 325 -8.68 -9.10 9.59
C VAL A 325 -9.08 -10.26 8.69
N VAL A 326 -9.16 -10.00 7.39
CA VAL A 326 -9.40 -11.01 6.34
C VAL A 326 -8.06 -11.34 5.69
N ILE A 327 -7.60 -12.58 5.79
CA ILE A 327 -6.39 -13.05 5.11
C ILE A 327 -6.78 -13.80 3.84
N VAL A 328 -6.40 -13.26 2.70
CA VAL A 328 -6.65 -13.89 1.40
C VAL A 328 -5.59 -14.95 1.13
N ALA A 329 -6.05 -16.14 0.80
CA ALA A 329 -5.21 -17.26 0.37
C ALA A 329 -5.76 -17.86 -0.93
N THR A 330 -4.89 -18.43 -1.77
CA THR A 330 -5.28 -19.18 -2.96
C THR A 330 -4.63 -20.57 -2.95
N ILE A 331 -5.33 -21.55 -3.47
CA ILE A 331 -4.80 -22.90 -3.65
C ILE A 331 -3.47 -22.87 -4.42
N ARG A 332 -3.42 -22.10 -5.51
CA ARG A 332 -2.22 -21.98 -6.36
C ARG A 332 -1.01 -21.43 -5.61
N ALA A 333 -1.21 -20.35 -4.85
CA ALA A 333 -0.12 -19.73 -4.09
C ALA A 333 0.38 -20.68 -2.98
N LEU A 334 -0.52 -21.34 -2.27
CA LEU A 334 -0.14 -22.31 -1.24
C LEU A 334 0.60 -23.51 -1.83
N LYS A 335 0.16 -24.09 -2.97
CA LYS A 335 0.89 -25.16 -3.67
C LYS A 335 2.30 -24.70 -4.08
N MET A 336 2.45 -23.45 -4.53
CA MET A 336 3.76 -22.90 -4.86
C MET A 336 4.64 -22.73 -3.61
N HIS A 337 4.09 -22.27 -2.49
CA HIS A 337 4.78 -22.26 -1.19
C HIS A 337 5.12 -23.67 -0.70
N GLY A 338 4.39 -24.69 -1.13
CA GLY A 338 4.68 -26.10 -0.91
C GLY A 338 5.64 -26.73 -1.90
N GLY A 339 6.29 -25.92 -2.76
CA GLY A 339 7.36 -26.36 -3.66
C GLY A 339 6.93 -26.70 -5.10
N MET A 340 5.65 -26.53 -5.47
CA MET A 340 5.23 -26.74 -6.87
C MET A 340 5.74 -25.64 -7.79
N LYS A 341 6.08 -26.02 -9.02
CA LYS A 341 6.47 -25.07 -10.08
C LYS A 341 5.23 -24.36 -10.66
N LYS A 342 5.44 -23.14 -11.17
CA LYS A 342 4.36 -22.28 -11.70
C LYS A 342 3.54 -22.94 -12.81
N ASP A 343 4.16 -23.68 -13.70
CA ASP A 343 3.55 -24.38 -14.84
C ASP A 343 2.73 -25.61 -14.44
N GLU A 344 2.95 -26.16 -13.24
CA GLU A 344 2.25 -27.32 -12.70
C GLU A 344 1.05 -26.96 -11.79
N LEU A 345 0.85 -25.69 -11.42
CA LEU A 345 -0.14 -25.24 -10.43
C LEU A 345 -1.60 -25.55 -10.77
N LYS A 346 -1.90 -25.88 -12.04
CA LYS A 346 -3.24 -26.32 -12.49
C LYS A 346 -3.57 -27.77 -12.08
N ASN A 347 -2.56 -28.57 -11.75
CA ASN A 347 -2.75 -29.96 -11.34
C ASN A 347 -3.09 -30.02 -9.85
N GLU A 348 -4.03 -30.90 -9.49
CA GLU A 348 -4.31 -31.17 -8.08
C GLU A 348 -3.07 -31.71 -7.36
N ASN A 349 -2.79 -31.17 -6.18
CA ASN A 349 -1.71 -31.66 -5.33
C ASN A 349 -1.96 -31.32 -3.85
N LEU A 350 -2.60 -32.25 -3.16
CA LEU A 350 -2.96 -32.13 -1.75
C LEU A 350 -1.74 -32.08 -0.83
N ASP A 351 -0.65 -32.77 -1.17
CA ASP A 351 0.56 -32.79 -0.34
C ASP A 351 1.30 -31.46 -0.41
N ALA A 352 1.46 -30.87 -1.61
CA ALA A 352 2.03 -29.53 -1.76
C ALA A 352 1.17 -28.48 -1.03
N LEU A 353 -0.16 -28.61 -1.09
CA LEU A 353 -1.07 -27.73 -0.36
C LEU A 353 -0.88 -27.82 1.16
N LYS A 354 -0.76 -29.03 1.73
CA LYS A 354 -0.47 -29.26 3.16
C LYS A 354 0.85 -28.62 3.58
N ILE A 355 1.91 -28.80 2.79
CA ILE A 355 3.22 -28.20 3.06
C ILE A 355 3.13 -26.68 3.01
N GLY A 356 2.51 -26.13 1.96
CA GLY A 356 2.38 -24.68 1.76
C GLY A 356 1.46 -24.00 2.77
N PHE A 357 0.56 -24.73 3.41
CA PHE A 357 -0.29 -24.22 4.49
C PHE A 357 0.51 -23.60 5.64
N ALA A 358 1.76 -24.02 5.84
CA ALA A 358 2.66 -23.40 6.84
C ALA A 358 2.82 -21.89 6.63
N ASN A 359 2.79 -21.40 5.37
CA ASN A 359 2.82 -19.96 5.06
C ASN A 359 1.57 -19.25 5.58
N LEU A 360 0.38 -19.75 5.26
CA LEU A 360 -0.88 -19.19 5.76
C LEU A 360 -0.95 -19.25 7.29
N LYS A 361 -0.57 -20.36 7.89
CA LYS A 361 -0.55 -20.52 9.36
C LYS A 361 0.35 -19.46 10.03
N ARG A 362 1.50 -19.12 9.45
CA ARG A 362 2.37 -18.05 9.95
C ARG A 362 1.68 -16.69 9.85
N HIS A 363 1.01 -16.37 8.73
CA HIS A 363 0.27 -15.12 8.57
C HIS A 363 -0.91 -14.99 9.55
N ILE A 364 -1.64 -16.08 9.81
CA ILE A 364 -2.69 -16.10 10.84
C ILE A 364 -2.10 -15.73 12.20
N ARG A 365 -1.04 -16.42 12.63
CA ARG A 365 -0.36 -16.15 13.90
C ARG A 365 0.18 -14.71 14.00
N ASN A 366 0.63 -14.14 12.88
CA ASN A 366 1.09 -12.76 12.84
C ASN A 366 -0.03 -11.79 13.23
N MET A 367 -1.24 -11.99 12.74
CA MET A 367 -2.38 -11.13 13.07
C MET A 367 -2.90 -11.38 14.49
N GLU A 368 -2.83 -12.61 14.98
CA GLU A 368 -3.16 -12.98 16.36
C GLU A 368 -2.22 -12.30 17.38
N GLN A 369 -0.96 -11.96 17.01
CA GLN A 369 -0.05 -11.17 17.87
C GLN A 369 -0.65 -9.80 18.24
N TYR A 370 -1.47 -9.24 17.37
CA TYR A 370 -2.16 -7.95 17.59
C TYR A 370 -3.52 -8.11 18.29
N GLN A 371 -3.91 -9.34 18.67
CA GLN A 371 -5.19 -9.66 19.32
C GLN A 371 -6.41 -9.23 18.49
N LEU A 372 -6.34 -9.42 17.19
CA LEU A 372 -7.43 -9.14 16.26
C LEU A 372 -8.09 -10.43 15.78
N PRO A 373 -9.42 -10.47 15.63
CA PRO A 373 -10.12 -11.58 15.01
C PRO A 373 -9.67 -11.79 13.56
N VAL A 374 -9.44 -13.04 13.17
CA VAL A 374 -8.98 -13.41 11.84
C VAL A 374 -9.98 -14.32 11.15
N ILE A 375 -10.21 -14.09 9.87
CA ILE A 375 -10.93 -14.99 8.96
C ILE A 375 -10.10 -15.18 7.68
N VAL A 376 -10.08 -16.39 7.14
CA VAL A 376 -9.43 -16.69 5.86
C VAL A 376 -10.45 -16.61 4.73
N ALA A 377 -10.16 -15.80 3.71
CA ALA A 377 -10.87 -15.79 2.44
C ALA A 377 -10.12 -16.67 1.45
N ILE A 378 -10.69 -17.80 1.07
CA ILE A 378 -10.14 -18.67 0.03
C ILE A 378 -10.60 -18.12 -1.31
N ASN A 379 -9.72 -17.40 -2.01
CA ASN A 379 -10.01 -16.85 -3.34
C ASN A 379 -9.99 -17.96 -4.37
N GLU A 380 -11.16 -18.41 -4.77
CA GLU A 380 -11.39 -19.58 -5.62
C GLU A 380 -11.12 -19.27 -7.09
N PHE A 381 -10.38 -20.15 -7.74
CA PHE A 381 -10.12 -20.13 -9.18
C PHE A 381 -10.73 -21.33 -9.88
N VAL A 382 -11.09 -21.16 -11.15
CA VAL A 382 -11.72 -22.21 -11.99
C VAL A 382 -10.91 -23.52 -12.05
N THR A 383 -9.60 -23.44 -11.78
CA THR A 383 -8.69 -24.60 -11.79
C THR A 383 -8.57 -25.32 -10.45
N ASP A 384 -9.14 -24.77 -9.40
CA ASP A 384 -9.05 -25.35 -8.06
C ASP A 384 -10.03 -26.53 -7.96
N THR A 385 -9.60 -27.63 -7.35
CA THR A 385 -10.47 -28.80 -7.16
C THR A 385 -11.21 -28.70 -5.83
N ASP A 386 -12.38 -29.32 -5.76
CA ASP A 386 -13.14 -29.34 -4.51
C ASP A 386 -12.40 -30.06 -3.37
N SER A 387 -11.58 -31.08 -3.71
CA SER A 387 -10.70 -31.76 -2.74
C SER A 387 -9.68 -30.78 -2.13
N GLU A 388 -9.06 -29.91 -2.93
CA GLU A 388 -8.10 -28.92 -2.46
C GLU A 388 -8.78 -27.83 -1.61
N LEU A 389 -9.93 -27.33 -2.05
CA LEU A 389 -10.71 -26.33 -1.32
C LEU A 389 -11.16 -26.87 0.04
N THR A 390 -11.75 -28.07 0.07
CA THR A 390 -12.18 -28.73 1.31
C THR A 390 -11.02 -29.03 2.25
N LEU A 391 -9.88 -29.48 1.71
CA LEU A 391 -8.68 -29.67 2.52
C LEU A 391 -8.22 -28.38 3.18
N LEU A 392 -8.21 -27.27 2.46
CA LEU A 392 -7.79 -25.97 3.02
C LEU A 392 -8.76 -25.49 4.12
N GLU A 393 -10.08 -25.67 3.92
CA GLU A 393 -11.07 -25.37 4.96
C GLU A 393 -10.81 -26.19 6.23
N HIS A 394 -10.59 -27.50 6.12
CA HIS A 394 -10.28 -28.37 7.27
C HIS A 394 -8.96 -27.97 7.95
N LEU A 395 -7.91 -27.64 7.18
CA LEU A 395 -6.63 -27.20 7.76
C LEU A 395 -6.77 -25.89 8.55
N CYS A 396 -7.65 -24.98 8.12
CA CYS A 396 -7.98 -23.77 8.88
C CYS A 396 -8.79 -24.12 10.14
N GLU A 397 -9.81 -24.96 10.02
CA GLU A 397 -10.64 -25.41 11.15
C GLU A 397 -9.81 -26.08 12.24
N ASP A 398 -8.84 -26.92 11.88
CA ASP A 398 -7.89 -27.56 12.80
C ASP A 398 -7.04 -26.55 13.59
N GLN A 399 -6.89 -25.30 13.08
CA GLN A 399 -6.26 -24.20 13.81
C GLN A 399 -7.28 -23.32 14.57
N GLY A 400 -8.56 -23.68 14.57
CA GLY A 400 -9.63 -22.86 15.16
C GLY A 400 -9.98 -21.60 14.37
N ILE A 401 -9.59 -21.51 13.10
CA ILE A 401 -9.78 -20.36 12.22
C ILE A 401 -10.90 -20.60 11.23
N LEU A 402 -11.84 -19.68 11.16
CA LEU A 402 -12.90 -19.71 10.16
C LEU A 402 -12.34 -19.40 8.77
N ALA A 403 -12.61 -20.27 7.81
CA ALA A 403 -12.33 -20.04 6.39
C ALA A 403 -13.62 -20.01 5.59
N LYS A 404 -13.67 -19.16 4.55
CA LYS A 404 -14.79 -19.08 3.62
C LYS A 404 -14.28 -19.01 2.19
N ARG A 405 -14.88 -19.80 1.31
CA ARG A 405 -14.66 -19.72 -0.13
C ARG A 405 -15.24 -18.41 -0.65
N ALA A 406 -14.57 -17.79 -1.60
CA ALA A 406 -15.00 -16.56 -2.25
C ALA A 406 -14.71 -16.63 -3.75
N SER A 407 -15.75 -16.65 -4.55
CA SER A 407 -15.68 -16.72 -6.02
C SER A 407 -16.04 -15.37 -6.68
N VAL A 408 -15.65 -14.27 -6.04
CA VAL A 408 -16.07 -12.90 -6.43
C VAL A 408 -15.56 -12.49 -7.81
N TRP A 409 -14.43 -13.05 -8.29
CA TRP A 409 -13.95 -12.77 -9.64
C TRP A 409 -14.97 -13.20 -10.71
N ALA A 410 -15.55 -14.39 -10.57
CA ALA A 410 -16.48 -14.96 -11.52
C ALA A 410 -17.95 -14.57 -11.24
N ASN A 411 -18.33 -14.46 -9.97
CA ASN A 411 -19.71 -14.32 -9.51
C ASN A 411 -20.01 -12.96 -8.86
N GLY A 412 -19.03 -12.03 -8.85
CA GLY A 412 -19.21 -10.70 -8.27
C GLY A 412 -19.67 -10.73 -6.82
N ALA A 413 -20.59 -9.85 -6.45
CA ALA A 413 -21.12 -9.73 -5.10
C ALA A 413 -21.69 -11.04 -4.54
N GLU A 414 -22.37 -11.85 -5.38
CA GLU A 414 -22.94 -13.15 -4.97
C GLU A 414 -21.86 -14.10 -4.44
N GLY A 415 -20.71 -14.15 -5.14
CA GLY A 415 -19.59 -15.01 -4.76
C GLY A 415 -18.91 -14.65 -3.44
N GLY A 416 -19.31 -13.53 -2.81
CA GLY A 416 -18.75 -13.05 -1.53
C GLY A 416 -19.74 -13.06 -0.36
N VAL A 417 -21.00 -13.47 -0.56
CA VAL A 417 -22.06 -13.38 0.47
C VAL A 417 -21.70 -14.16 1.75
N ASP A 418 -21.28 -15.41 1.62
CA ASP A 418 -20.93 -16.24 2.78
C ASP A 418 -19.76 -15.67 3.59
N LEU A 419 -18.77 -15.06 2.90
CA LEU A 419 -17.66 -14.36 3.53
C LEU A 419 -18.16 -13.09 4.24
N ALA A 420 -19.01 -12.30 3.60
CA ALA A 420 -19.56 -11.06 4.17
C ALA A 420 -20.37 -11.34 5.44
N GLU A 421 -21.27 -12.34 5.43
CA GLU A 421 -22.02 -12.76 6.61
C GLU A 421 -21.12 -13.25 7.74
N ALA A 422 -20.06 -14.00 7.41
CA ALA A 422 -19.11 -14.49 8.41
C ALA A 422 -18.31 -13.33 9.03
N VAL A 423 -17.90 -12.35 8.24
CA VAL A 423 -17.23 -11.12 8.69
C VAL A 423 -18.13 -10.33 9.63
N VAL A 424 -19.40 -10.10 9.26
CA VAL A 424 -20.36 -9.40 10.13
C VAL A 424 -20.53 -10.14 11.46
N ARG A 425 -20.70 -11.46 11.44
CA ARG A 425 -20.81 -12.26 12.67
C ARG A 425 -19.58 -12.16 13.58
N LEU A 426 -18.37 -12.07 13.01
CA LEU A 426 -17.14 -11.87 13.82
C LEU A 426 -17.08 -10.48 14.43
N ILE A 427 -17.47 -9.45 13.68
CA ILE A 427 -17.53 -8.07 14.18
C ILE A 427 -18.52 -7.95 15.34
N ASP A 428 -19.71 -8.58 15.22
CA ASP A 428 -20.76 -8.55 16.24
C ASP A 428 -20.32 -9.18 17.58
N ARG A 429 -19.30 -10.07 17.58
CA ARG A 429 -18.73 -10.65 18.80
C ARG A 429 -17.91 -9.65 19.63
N LYS A 430 -17.43 -8.56 19.00
CA LYS A 430 -16.62 -7.50 19.64
C LYS A 430 -15.35 -8.04 20.34
N GLU A 431 -14.68 -9.00 19.73
CA GLU A 431 -13.50 -9.68 20.28
C GLU A 431 -12.17 -8.95 19.97
N ALA A 432 -12.19 -7.89 19.17
CA ALA A 432 -10.98 -7.13 18.83
C ALA A 432 -10.46 -6.35 20.05
N ASP A 433 -9.26 -6.71 20.52
CA ASP A 433 -8.54 -6.06 21.63
C ASP A 433 -7.12 -5.71 21.20
N TYR A 434 -7.00 -4.84 20.18
CA TYR A 434 -5.74 -4.49 19.54
C TYR A 434 -4.64 -4.12 20.53
N LYS A 435 -3.46 -4.73 20.34
CA LYS A 435 -2.22 -4.38 21.04
C LYS A 435 -1.09 -4.14 20.05
N PRO A 436 -0.32 -3.06 20.20
CA PRO A 436 0.84 -2.81 19.35
C PRO A 436 1.90 -3.90 19.58
N LEU A 437 2.67 -4.18 18.53
CA LEU A 437 3.69 -5.23 18.56
C LEU A 437 4.87 -4.88 19.49
N TYR A 438 5.20 -3.60 19.56
CA TYR A 438 6.27 -3.01 20.38
C TYR A 438 5.86 -1.63 20.88
N ARG A 439 6.61 -1.09 21.83
CA ARG A 439 6.43 0.29 22.31
C ARG A 439 7.39 1.22 21.56
N LEU A 440 6.99 2.47 21.34
CA LEU A 440 7.81 3.44 20.61
C LEU A 440 9.09 3.83 21.37
N GLU A 441 9.08 3.74 22.70
CA GLU A 441 10.21 4.05 23.58
C GLU A 441 11.31 2.97 23.55
N GLU A 442 11.05 1.80 22.98
CA GLU A 442 12.07 0.77 22.76
C GLU A 442 13.10 1.27 21.73
N THR A 443 14.33 0.78 21.82
CA THR A 443 15.39 1.14 20.88
C THR A 443 15.09 0.70 19.45
N ILE A 444 15.73 1.31 18.47
CA ILE A 444 15.59 0.91 17.05
C ILE A 444 15.90 -0.58 16.88
N GLN A 445 16.92 -1.08 17.58
CA GLN A 445 17.32 -2.49 17.55
C GLN A 445 16.22 -3.39 18.12
N GLU A 446 15.70 -3.08 19.31
CA GLU A 446 14.66 -3.88 19.97
C GLU A 446 13.38 -3.96 19.15
N LYS A 447 12.93 -2.82 18.59
CA LYS A 447 11.76 -2.78 17.69
C LYS A 447 11.96 -3.65 16.44
N THR A 448 13.14 -3.51 15.79
CA THR A 448 13.49 -4.29 14.61
C THR A 448 13.55 -5.79 14.92
N GLU A 449 14.18 -6.16 16.04
CA GLU A 449 14.24 -7.57 16.49
C GLU A 449 12.86 -8.13 16.82
N THR A 450 11.99 -7.33 17.41
CA THR A 450 10.61 -7.73 17.73
C THR A 450 9.83 -8.07 16.46
N ILE A 451 9.92 -7.23 15.42
CA ILE A 451 9.30 -7.52 14.11
C ILE A 451 9.86 -8.81 13.52
N VAL A 452 11.20 -8.97 13.48
CA VAL A 452 11.83 -10.14 12.88
C VAL A 452 11.47 -11.43 13.61
N LYS A 453 11.49 -11.42 14.95
CA LYS A 453 11.20 -12.62 15.75
C LYS A 453 9.72 -12.97 15.75
N LYS A 454 8.83 -11.98 15.96
CA LYS A 454 7.39 -12.24 16.12
C LYS A 454 6.65 -12.39 14.80
N ILE A 455 6.97 -11.53 13.80
CA ILE A 455 6.25 -11.52 12.51
C ILE A 455 6.92 -12.42 11.48
N TYR A 456 8.25 -12.30 11.31
CA TYR A 456 8.94 -13.09 10.28
C TYR A 456 9.34 -14.49 10.76
N GLY A 457 9.50 -14.69 12.08
CA GLY A 457 9.94 -15.95 12.67
C GLY A 457 11.43 -16.21 12.50
N GLY A 458 12.22 -15.15 12.27
CA GLY A 458 13.67 -15.23 12.23
C GLY A 458 14.32 -15.29 13.61
N ASN A 459 15.57 -15.76 13.68
CA ASN A 459 16.31 -15.92 14.93
C ASN A 459 16.85 -14.59 15.48
N GLY A 460 17.02 -13.57 14.63
CA GLY A 460 17.55 -12.27 15.04
C GLY A 460 17.89 -11.36 13.87
N VAL A 461 18.57 -10.26 14.21
CA VAL A 461 18.94 -9.20 13.28
C VAL A 461 20.44 -8.94 13.33
N VAL A 462 21.06 -8.79 12.17
CA VAL A 462 22.43 -8.28 12.02
C VAL A 462 22.39 -6.88 11.42
N PHE A 463 23.01 -5.93 12.08
CA PHE A 463 23.14 -4.56 11.56
C PHE A 463 24.52 -4.36 10.94
N SER A 464 24.56 -3.91 9.69
CA SER A 464 25.82 -3.53 9.03
C SER A 464 26.52 -2.40 9.81
N LYS A 465 27.82 -2.22 9.59
CA LYS A 465 28.56 -1.09 10.17
C LYS A 465 27.94 0.28 9.82
N LYS A 466 27.34 0.41 8.64
CA LYS A 466 26.62 1.61 8.20
C LYS A 466 25.37 1.81 9.05
N ALA A 467 24.54 0.77 9.17
CA ALA A 467 23.30 0.81 9.94
C ALA A 467 23.57 1.11 11.43
N GLN A 468 24.61 0.52 12.03
CA GLN A 468 24.99 0.80 13.43
C GLN A 468 25.32 2.28 13.65
N LYS A 469 26.13 2.88 12.76
CA LYS A 469 26.44 4.32 12.84
C LYS A 469 25.19 5.21 12.66
N GLN A 470 24.27 4.81 11.79
CA GLN A 470 23.02 5.52 11.60
C GLN A 470 22.12 5.42 12.83
N ILE A 471 22.05 4.26 13.49
CA ILE A 471 21.32 4.09 14.74
C ILE A 471 21.86 5.03 15.82
N GLU A 472 23.20 5.09 16.01
CA GLU A 472 23.84 6.00 16.96
C GLU A 472 23.49 7.47 16.65
N GLU A 473 23.55 7.86 15.37
CA GLU A 473 23.20 9.21 14.92
C GLU A 473 21.72 9.53 15.16
N PHE A 474 20.81 8.61 14.83
CA PHE A 474 19.37 8.83 14.96
C PHE A 474 18.94 8.85 16.43
N THR A 475 19.54 8.01 17.29
CA THR A 475 19.30 8.07 18.74
C THR A 475 19.77 9.40 19.31
N LYS A 476 20.96 9.89 18.90
CA LYS A 476 21.46 11.21 19.31
C LYS A 476 20.52 12.36 18.88
N ASN A 477 19.87 12.23 17.73
CA ASN A 477 18.91 13.21 17.20
C ASN A 477 17.52 13.06 17.80
N GLY A 478 17.26 12.07 18.68
CA GLY A 478 15.95 11.81 19.28
C GLY A 478 14.92 11.20 18.30
N TRP A 479 15.41 10.49 17.26
CA TRP A 479 14.54 9.84 16.27
C TRP A 479 14.28 8.35 16.57
N ASP A 480 14.83 7.85 17.65
CA ASP A 480 14.67 6.46 18.08
C ASP A 480 13.27 6.10 18.59
N ASN A 481 12.42 7.10 18.87
CA ASN A 481 11.02 6.92 19.24
C ASN A 481 10.06 6.74 18.04
N LEU A 482 10.58 6.66 16.82
CA LEU A 482 9.77 6.45 15.63
C LEU A 482 9.55 4.95 15.35
N PRO A 483 8.41 4.55 14.75
CA PRO A 483 8.17 3.17 14.33
C PRO A 483 9.13 2.75 13.21
N ILE A 484 9.33 1.45 13.06
CA ILE A 484 10.19 0.85 12.05
C ILE A 484 9.36 0.38 10.86
N CYS A 485 9.73 0.86 9.68
CA CYS A 485 9.18 0.40 8.41
C CYS A 485 10.20 -0.54 7.74
N MET A 486 9.98 -1.85 7.86
CA MET A 486 10.87 -2.83 7.25
C MET A 486 10.72 -2.83 5.73
N ALA A 487 11.83 -2.59 5.02
CA ALA A 487 11.89 -2.68 3.56
C ALA A 487 12.61 -3.98 3.17
N LYS A 488 11.84 -4.98 2.74
CA LYS A 488 12.32 -6.32 2.36
C LYS A 488 11.58 -6.87 1.15
N THR A 489 12.05 -8.01 0.64
CA THR A 489 11.31 -8.76 -0.37
C THR A 489 9.92 -9.12 0.13
N GLN A 490 8.93 -9.06 -0.76
CA GLN A 490 7.55 -9.45 -0.48
C GLN A 490 7.31 -10.97 -0.60
N TYR A 491 8.25 -11.70 -1.19
CA TYR A 491 8.04 -13.12 -1.58
C TYR A 491 8.36 -14.12 -0.47
N SER A 492 8.99 -13.67 0.60
CA SER A 492 9.41 -14.53 1.73
C SER A 492 9.25 -13.80 3.05
N PHE A 493 9.14 -14.53 4.16
CA PHE A 493 9.31 -13.96 5.51
C PHE A 493 10.75 -13.49 5.76
N SER A 494 11.75 -14.13 5.11
CA SER A 494 13.15 -13.71 5.20
C SER A 494 13.48 -12.55 4.24
N ASP A 495 14.72 -12.12 4.21
CA ASP A 495 15.27 -11.17 3.22
C ASP A 495 15.78 -11.87 1.94
N ASP A 496 15.71 -13.22 1.88
CA ASP A 496 15.98 -14.03 0.70
C ASP A 496 14.66 -14.43 0.01
N PRO A 497 14.37 -13.92 -1.23
CA PRO A 497 13.13 -14.23 -1.94
C PRO A 497 12.99 -15.69 -2.39
N SER A 498 14.06 -16.48 -2.32
CA SER A 498 14.03 -17.90 -2.70
C SER A 498 13.50 -18.82 -1.58
N LEU A 499 13.48 -18.34 -0.34
CA LEU A 499 13.00 -19.10 0.82
C LEU A 499 11.47 -18.98 0.92
N LEU A 500 10.77 -19.86 0.20
CA LEU A 500 9.31 -19.93 0.18
C LEU A 500 8.73 -20.63 1.41
N GLY A 501 7.41 -20.63 1.55
CA GLY A 501 6.70 -21.26 2.65
C GLY A 501 6.82 -20.49 3.96
N ALA A 502 7.21 -21.14 5.02
CA ALA A 502 7.48 -20.54 6.33
C ALA A 502 8.91 -20.92 6.77
N PRO A 503 9.93 -20.22 6.25
CA PRO A 503 11.32 -20.52 6.58
C PRO A 503 11.59 -20.39 8.09
N GLU A 504 12.52 -21.19 8.57
CA GLU A 504 13.04 -21.19 9.95
C GLU A 504 14.55 -21.00 9.93
N ASP A 505 15.16 -20.74 11.09
CA ASP A 505 16.61 -20.65 11.29
C ASP A 505 17.32 -19.63 10.39
N PHE A 506 16.69 -18.48 10.12
CA PHE A 506 17.29 -17.40 9.36
C PHE A 506 17.49 -16.13 10.21
N THR A 507 18.37 -15.27 9.74
CA THR A 507 18.68 -13.97 10.34
C THR A 507 18.49 -12.88 9.27
N ILE A 508 17.87 -11.76 9.63
CA ILE A 508 17.71 -10.62 8.73
C ILE A 508 18.91 -9.67 8.85
N THR A 509 19.43 -9.21 7.72
CA THR A 509 20.52 -8.24 7.69
C THR A 509 19.99 -6.84 7.34
N ILE A 510 20.09 -5.90 8.27
CA ILE A 510 19.82 -4.47 8.04
C ILE A 510 21.08 -3.81 7.49
N ARG A 511 21.04 -3.44 6.21
CA ARG A 511 22.19 -2.81 5.55
C ARG A 511 22.27 -1.30 5.77
N GLU A 512 21.12 -0.66 5.95
CA GLU A 512 20.98 0.79 6.06
C GLU A 512 19.64 1.15 6.72
N ILE A 513 19.61 2.30 7.44
CA ILE A 513 18.38 2.89 7.96
C ILE A 513 18.23 4.29 7.39
N ILE A 514 17.04 4.62 6.86
CA ILE A 514 16.76 5.91 6.25
C ILE A 514 15.67 6.63 7.06
N PRO A 515 15.93 7.89 7.48
CA PRO A 515 14.93 8.67 8.20
C PRO A 515 13.87 9.18 7.22
N LYS A 516 12.60 8.99 7.57
CA LYS A 516 11.42 9.54 6.90
C LYS A 516 10.62 10.32 7.93
N LEU A 517 11.20 11.43 8.41
CA LEU A 517 10.69 12.18 9.56
C LEU A 517 9.36 12.89 9.26
N GLY A 518 9.17 13.32 8.03
CA GLY A 518 7.89 13.86 7.57
C GLY A 518 6.78 12.83 7.62
N ALA A 519 7.06 11.61 7.14
CA ALA A 519 6.14 10.48 7.25
C ALA A 519 6.02 9.98 8.69
N GLY A 520 7.07 10.14 9.53
CA GLY A 520 7.08 9.77 10.93
C GLY A 520 7.45 8.31 11.17
N PHE A 521 8.41 7.75 10.41
CA PHE A 521 8.98 6.42 10.61
C PHE A 521 10.43 6.32 10.11
N LEU A 522 11.12 5.27 10.51
CA LEU A 522 12.45 4.91 10.03
C LEU A 522 12.34 3.71 9.08
N VAL A 523 12.95 3.79 7.89
CA VAL A 523 12.97 2.67 6.93
C VAL A 523 14.22 1.83 7.16
N ALA A 524 14.05 0.59 7.58
CA ALA A 524 15.12 -0.38 7.73
C ALA A 524 15.24 -1.21 6.44
N LEU A 525 16.31 -0.97 5.68
CA LEU A 525 16.55 -1.63 4.39
C LEU A 525 17.26 -2.98 4.58
N THR A 526 16.66 -4.03 4.03
CA THR A 526 17.26 -5.37 3.93
C THR A 526 17.60 -5.70 2.49
N GLY A 527 18.43 -6.73 2.27
CA GLY A 527 18.67 -7.31 0.94
C GLY A 527 18.83 -6.29 -0.20
N ASP A 528 18.39 -6.66 -1.40
CA ASP A 528 18.49 -5.85 -2.63
C ASP A 528 17.18 -5.10 -2.98
N VAL A 529 16.50 -4.54 -1.98
CA VAL A 529 15.29 -3.74 -2.21
C VAL A 529 15.65 -2.47 -2.96
N MET A 530 14.95 -2.23 -4.09
CA MET A 530 15.16 -1.07 -4.96
C MET A 530 13.97 -0.14 -4.92
N THR A 531 14.25 1.15 -4.82
CA THR A 531 13.26 2.23 -4.86
C THR A 531 12.95 2.73 -6.27
N MET A 532 13.71 2.27 -7.27
CA MET A 532 13.45 2.47 -8.70
C MET A 532 13.44 1.11 -9.41
N PRO A 533 12.25 0.54 -9.66
CA PRO A 533 12.13 -0.71 -10.43
C PRO A 533 12.62 -0.56 -11.87
N GLY A 534 13.04 -1.65 -12.48
CA GLY A 534 13.31 -1.69 -13.92
C GLY A 534 12.14 -2.33 -14.67
N LEU A 535 12.00 -2.00 -15.94
CA LEU A 535 11.08 -2.72 -16.83
C LEU A 535 11.52 -4.19 -17.00
N PRO A 536 10.57 -5.14 -17.06
CA PRO A 536 10.87 -6.54 -17.35
C PRO A 536 11.27 -6.72 -18.83
N LYS A 537 11.74 -7.91 -19.18
CA LYS A 537 12.14 -8.23 -20.58
C LYS A 537 11.01 -8.01 -21.60
N LYS A 538 9.77 -8.24 -21.18
CA LYS A 538 8.55 -7.99 -21.97
C LYS A 538 7.59 -7.17 -21.10
N PRO A 539 7.68 -5.85 -21.13
CA PRO A 539 6.78 -4.99 -20.36
C PRO A 539 5.35 -5.04 -20.93
N ALA A 540 4.36 -4.86 -20.04
CA ALA A 540 2.94 -4.84 -20.39
C ALA A 540 2.63 -3.75 -21.45
N ALA A 541 3.33 -2.63 -21.40
CA ALA A 541 3.21 -1.53 -22.36
C ALA A 541 3.33 -1.95 -23.85
N LEU A 542 4.01 -3.05 -24.15
CA LEU A 542 4.13 -3.54 -25.54
C LEU A 542 2.83 -4.13 -26.10
N ASN A 543 1.84 -4.40 -25.25
CA ASN A 543 0.54 -4.93 -25.65
C ASN A 543 -0.57 -3.85 -25.60
N MET A 544 -0.24 -2.65 -25.12
CA MET A 544 -1.20 -1.55 -24.96
C MET A 544 -1.31 -0.74 -26.25
N ASP A 545 -2.52 -0.32 -26.58
CA ASP A 545 -2.81 0.53 -27.72
C ASP A 545 -4.07 1.37 -27.46
N VAL A 546 -4.38 2.27 -28.37
CA VAL A 546 -5.57 3.10 -28.36
C VAL A 546 -6.13 3.23 -29.76
N THR A 547 -7.44 3.07 -29.92
CA THR A 547 -8.13 3.26 -31.21
C THR A 547 -8.26 4.75 -31.56
N ASN A 548 -8.62 5.05 -32.82
CA ASN A 548 -8.89 6.44 -33.24
C ASN A 548 -10.05 7.10 -32.48
N ASP A 549 -10.96 6.31 -31.93
CA ASP A 549 -12.11 6.77 -31.15
C ASP A 549 -11.79 6.88 -29.65
N GLY A 550 -10.52 6.59 -29.26
CA GLY A 550 -10.04 6.69 -27.89
C GLY A 550 -10.30 5.45 -27.03
N GLU A 551 -10.74 4.34 -27.61
CA GLU A 551 -10.92 3.07 -26.89
C GLU A 551 -9.57 2.46 -26.53
N VAL A 552 -9.37 2.09 -25.27
CA VAL A 552 -8.14 1.51 -24.74
C VAL A 552 -8.10 0.01 -25.05
N LEU A 553 -6.94 -0.46 -25.50
CA LEU A 553 -6.68 -1.85 -25.82
C LEU A 553 -5.51 -2.39 -24.98
N GLY A 554 -5.59 -3.64 -24.56
CA GLY A 554 -4.47 -4.35 -23.93
C GLY A 554 -4.07 -3.85 -22.55
N LEU A 555 -4.92 -3.09 -21.86
CA LEU A 555 -4.69 -2.60 -20.50
C LEU A 555 -5.04 -3.70 -19.47
N PHE A 556 -4.59 -4.91 -19.55
CA PHE A 556 -4.83 -6.12 -18.72
C PHE A 556 -5.72 -7.18 -19.35
#